data_48d4a91ec7462650fd2db268086c4efa
#
_entry.id   48d4a91ec7462650fd2db268086c4efa
#
_cell.length_a   1.000
_cell.length_b   1.000
_cell.length_c   1.000
_cell.angle_alpha   90.00
_cell.angle_beta   90.00
_cell.angle_gamma   90.00
#
_symmetry.space_group_name_H-M   'P 1'
#
loop_
_entity.id
_entity.type
_entity.pdbx_description
1 polymer ?
#
loop_
_entity_poly.entity_id
_entity_poly.type
_entity_poly.pdbx_seq_one_letter_code
_entity_poly.pdbx_strand_id
1 'polypeptide(L)'
;LAVMLCAASKTFNVAGLQQASLICKNEKMREAIAKEFTSCGVKSGNVFALAATRAAYTGCDAWLDGLKSYLMDNRDLVMAYAKANFPKVVVTPLEATYLIWLDCRALELEQEELMRRIFEAHVKVNDGLFFGESGRGFIRLNIGCPRAQLEAALAHLKTVLG
;
A
#
# COMPACT_ATOMS: atom_id res chain seq x y z
N LEU A 1 7.40 -3.64 -27.63
CA LEU A 1 6.72 -4.81 -27.04
C LEU A 1 6.47 -4.55 -25.56
N ALA A 2 5.22 -4.66 -25.11
CA ALA A 2 4.85 -4.45 -23.71
C ALA A 2 3.77 -5.45 -23.29
N VAL A 3 3.87 -5.89 -22.04
CA VAL A 3 2.83 -6.64 -21.32
C VAL A 3 2.43 -5.82 -20.10
N MET A 4 1.16 -5.60 -19.90
CA MET A 4 0.62 -4.92 -18.74
C MET A 4 -0.10 -5.93 -17.84
N LEU A 5 0.20 -5.87 -16.56
CA LEU A 5 -0.50 -6.63 -15.52
C LEU A 5 -1.37 -5.67 -14.69
N CYS A 6 -2.66 -5.96 -14.61
CA CYS A 6 -3.63 -5.15 -13.88
C CYS A 6 -4.41 -6.00 -12.89
N ALA A 7 -4.69 -5.46 -11.73
CA ALA A 7 -5.53 -6.12 -10.73
C ALA A 7 -6.40 -5.12 -9.97
N ALA A 8 -7.64 -5.48 -9.70
CA ALA A 8 -8.55 -4.77 -8.82
C ALA A 8 -8.20 -4.90 -7.34
N SER A 9 -7.26 -5.78 -7.01
CA SER A 9 -7.00 -6.30 -5.67
C SER A 9 -6.69 -5.25 -4.62
N LYS A 10 -5.89 -4.23 -4.95
CA LYS A 10 -5.52 -3.16 -4.00
C LYS A 10 -6.57 -2.06 -3.93
N THR A 11 -7.05 -1.62 -5.08
CA THR A 11 -8.06 -0.55 -5.18
C THR A 11 -9.36 -0.92 -4.48
N PHE A 12 -9.83 -2.15 -4.66
CA PHE A 12 -11.12 -2.61 -4.15
C PHE A 12 -11.02 -3.59 -2.98
N ASN A 13 -9.84 -3.72 -2.38
CA ASN A 13 -9.58 -4.59 -1.21
C ASN A 13 -9.99 -6.05 -1.42
N VAL A 14 -9.74 -6.59 -2.61
CA VAL A 14 -10.10 -7.97 -3.01
C VAL A 14 -8.88 -8.85 -3.27
N ALA A 15 -7.75 -8.56 -2.63
CA ALA A 15 -6.49 -9.29 -2.83
C ALA A 15 -6.61 -10.80 -2.52
N GLY A 16 -7.46 -11.18 -1.56
CA GLY A 16 -7.71 -12.58 -1.21
C GLY A 16 -8.32 -13.42 -2.34
N LEU A 17 -8.89 -12.78 -3.37
CA LEU A 17 -9.43 -13.47 -4.53
C LEU A 17 -8.37 -13.85 -5.57
N GLN A 18 -7.14 -13.32 -5.44
CA GLN A 18 -5.96 -13.67 -6.24
C GLN A 18 -6.20 -13.58 -7.76
N GLN A 19 -6.78 -12.49 -8.23
CA GLN A 19 -7.08 -12.24 -9.63
C GLN A 19 -6.27 -11.09 -10.19
N ALA A 20 -5.66 -11.32 -11.35
CA ALA A 20 -5.03 -10.29 -12.18
C ALA A 20 -5.35 -10.54 -13.65
N SER A 21 -5.31 -9.49 -14.44
CA SER A 21 -5.47 -9.53 -15.90
C SER A 21 -4.16 -9.19 -16.58
N LEU A 22 -3.79 -10.01 -17.56
CA LEU A 22 -2.65 -9.77 -18.43
C LEU A 22 -3.16 -9.19 -19.76
N ILE A 23 -2.65 -8.03 -20.12
CA ILE A 23 -3.02 -7.33 -21.35
C ILE A 23 -1.78 -7.23 -22.24
N CYS A 24 -1.87 -7.83 -23.42
CA CYS A 24 -0.81 -7.83 -24.41
C CYS A 24 -1.42 -7.65 -25.82
N LYS A 25 -1.00 -6.58 -26.54
CA LYS A 25 -1.44 -6.33 -27.91
C LYS A 25 -0.81 -7.30 -28.92
N ASN A 26 0.42 -7.72 -28.68
CA ASN A 26 1.12 -8.63 -29.58
C ASN A 26 0.55 -10.05 -29.44
N GLU A 27 -0.04 -10.56 -30.49
CA GLU A 27 -0.70 -11.87 -30.52
C GLU A 27 0.25 -13.02 -30.23
N LYS A 28 1.40 -13.07 -30.94
CA LYS A 28 2.41 -14.12 -30.75
C LYS A 28 2.92 -14.19 -29.31
N MET A 29 3.13 -13.01 -28.67
CA MET A 29 3.56 -12.96 -27.28
C MET A 29 2.43 -13.43 -26.34
N ARG A 30 1.18 -13.03 -26.60
CA ARG A 30 0.02 -13.45 -25.82
C ARG A 30 -0.19 -14.97 -25.87
N GLU A 31 -0.04 -15.56 -27.07
CA GLU A 31 -0.11 -17.02 -27.27
C GLU A 31 1.02 -17.76 -26.56
N ALA A 32 2.26 -17.24 -26.64
CA ALA A 32 3.40 -17.82 -25.92
C ALA A 32 3.17 -17.83 -24.41
N ILE A 33 2.69 -16.70 -23.83
CA ILE A 33 2.37 -16.60 -22.41
C ILE A 33 1.23 -17.57 -22.03
N ALA A 34 0.18 -17.65 -22.85
CA ALA A 34 -0.93 -18.57 -22.60
C ALA A 34 -0.48 -20.04 -22.63
N LYS A 35 0.44 -20.40 -23.52
CA LYS A 35 1.04 -21.73 -23.57
C LYS A 35 1.82 -22.04 -22.29
N GLU A 36 2.63 -21.09 -21.81
CA GLU A 36 3.36 -21.26 -20.54
C GLU A 36 2.41 -21.41 -19.34
N PHE A 37 1.35 -20.62 -19.25
CA PHE A 37 0.35 -20.79 -18.20
C PHE A 37 -0.28 -22.17 -18.22
N THR A 38 -0.59 -22.69 -19.41
CA THR A 38 -1.15 -24.03 -19.59
C THR A 38 -0.15 -25.10 -19.16
N SER A 39 1.13 -24.98 -19.55
CA SER A 39 2.17 -25.94 -19.20
C SER A 39 2.46 -25.99 -17.70
N CYS A 40 2.35 -24.82 -17.02
CA CYS A 40 2.46 -24.72 -15.56
C CYS A 40 1.19 -25.13 -14.81
N GLY A 41 0.15 -25.61 -15.50
CA GLY A 41 -1.13 -25.96 -14.88
C GLY A 41 -1.96 -24.78 -14.37
N VAL A 42 -1.60 -23.55 -14.75
CA VAL A 42 -2.39 -22.36 -14.43
C VAL A 42 -3.61 -22.34 -15.35
N LYS A 43 -4.75 -22.69 -14.76
CA LYS A 43 -6.05 -22.71 -15.45
C LYS A 43 -6.86 -21.44 -15.11
N SER A 44 -8.13 -21.42 -15.50
CA SER A 44 -9.06 -20.35 -15.16
C SER A 44 -9.04 -20.04 -13.66
N GLY A 45 -9.04 -18.76 -13.32
CA GLY A 45 -9.06 -18.29 -11.92
C GLY A 45 -10.35 -18.66 -11.17
N ASN A 46 -10.42 -18.23 -9.93
CA ASN A 46 -11.57 -18.36 -9.06
C ASN A 46 -12.79 -17.64 -9.68
N VAL A 47 -13.93 -18.32 -9.79
CA VAL A 47 -15.17 -17.76 -10.37
C VAL A 47 -15.68 -16.52 -9.63
N PHE A 48 -15.52 -16.47 -8.30
CA PHE A 48 -15.88 -15.28 -7.51
C PHE A 48 -14.95 -14.10 -7.82
N ALA A 49 -13.69 -14.35 -8.14
CA ALA A 49 -12.74 -13.32 -8.52
C ALA A 49 -13.10 -12.64 -9.84
N LEU A 50 -13.59 -13.40 -10.83
CA LEU A 50 -14.09 -12.85 -12.10
C LEU A 50 -15.31 -11.97 -11.87
N ALA A 51 -16.28 -12.45 -11.10
CA ALA A 51 -17.49 -11.69 -10.75
C ALA A 51 -17.14 -10.39 -9.99
N ALA A 52 -16.26 -10.48 -8.99
CA ALA A 52 -15.81 -9.33 -8.21
C ALA A 52 -15.04 -8.31 -9.06
N THR A 53 -14.14 -8.77 -9.92
CA THR A 53 -13.37 -7.89 -10.84
C THR A 53 -14.32 -7.16 -11.79
N ARG A 54 -15.29 -7.87 -12.35
CA ARG A 54 -16.29 -7.26 -13.22
C ARG A 54 -17.10 -6.20 -12.46
N ALA A 55 -17.66 -6.54 -11.30
CA ALA A 55 -18.43 -5.62 -10.48
C ALA A 55 -17.61 -4.36 -10.10
N ALA A 56 -16.35 -4.56 -9.69
CA ALA A 56 -15.44 -3.47 -9.33
C ALA A 56 -15.28 -2.44 -10.46
N TYR A 57 -15.07 -2.91 -11.70
CA TYR A 57 -14.84 -2.04 -12.85
C TYR A 57 -16.09 -1.53 -13.54
N THR A 58 -17.28 -2.03 -13.21
CA THR A 58 -18.53 -1.62 -13.89
C THR A 58 -19.58 -0.99 -12.99
N GLY A 59 -19.40 -1.01 -11.66
CA GLY A 59 -20.44 -0.55 -10.75
C GLY A 59 -19.96 0.07 -9.43
N CYS A 60 -18.66 0.26 -9.24
CA CYS A 60 -18.11 0.73 -7.97
C CYS A 60 -17.45 2.12 -8.03
N ASP A 61 -17.72 2.93 -9.05
CA ASP A 61 -17.11 4.25 -9.23
C ASP A 61 -17.41 5.18 -8.04
N ALA A 62 -18.66 5.28 -7.62
CA ALA A 62 -19.05 6.11 -6.48
C ALA A 62 -18.39 5.67 -5.17
N TRP A 63 -18.26 4.35 -4.95
CA TRP A 63 -17.54 3.81 -3.80
C TRP A 63 -16.05 4.19 -3.86
N LEU A 64 -15.43 4.08 -5.03
CA LEU A 64 -14.03 4.43 -5.22
C LEU A 64 -13.77 5.92 -4.98
N ASP A 65 -14.67 6.78 -5.45
CA ASP A 65 -14.55 8.22 -5.23
C ASP A 65 -14.67 8.56 -3.73
N GLY A 66 -15.61 7.93 -3.03
CA GLY A 66 -15.70 8.04 -1.57
C GLY A 66 -14.45 7.56 -0.85
N LEU A 67 -13.87 6.43 -1.27
CA LEU A 67 -12.62 5.92 -0.72
C LEU A 67 -11.46 6.88 -0.96
N LYS A 68 -11.32 7.43 -2.16
CA LYS A 68 -10.26 8.40 -2.47
C LYS A 68 -10.35 9.64 -1.59
N SER A 69 -11.55 10.19 -1.41
CA SER A 69 -11.78 11.32 -0.49
C SER A 69 -11.37 10.99 0.93
N TYR A 70 -11.79 9.84 1.45
CA TYR A 70 -11.44 9.37 2.78
C TYR A 70 -9.92 9.20 2.98
N LEU A 71 -9.23 8.65 1.97
CA LEU A 71 -7.78 8.49 2.02
C LEU A 71 -7.02 9.82 1.95
N MET A 72 -7.53 10.79 1.18
CA MET A 72 -6.98 12.16 1.17
C MET A 72 -7.10 12.80 2.56
N ASP A 73 -8.24 12.67 3.22
CA ASP A 73 -8.41 13.18 4.58
C ASP A 73 -7.48 12.51 5.59
N ASN A 74 -7.26 11.18 5.46
CA ASN A 74 -6.31 10.46 6.28
C ASN A 74 -4.86 10.90 6.02
N ARG A 75 -4.50 11.13 4.76
CA ARG A 75 -3.19 11.69 4.38
C ARG A 75 -2.97 13.04 5.03
N ASP A 76 -3.94 13.94 4.89
CA ASP A 76 -3.84 15.30 5.40
C ASP A 76 -3.75 15.34 6.92
N LEU A 77 -4.47 14.43 7.61
CA LEU A 77 -4.31 14.20 9.04
C LEU A 77 -2.88 13.82 9.42
N VAL A 78 -2.30 12.83 8.73
CA VAL A 78 -0.91 12.38 9.01
C VAL A 78 0.07 13.51 8.78
N MET A 79 -0.05 14.24 7.68
CA MET A 79 0.83 15.36 7.36
C MET A 79 0.74 16.48 8.40
N ALA A 80 -0.47 16.87 8.80
CA ALA A 80 -0.69 17.90 9.82
C ALA A 80 -0.17 17.45 11.19
N TYR A 81 -0.47 16.21 11.58
CA TYR A 81 -0.02 15.64 12.86
C TYR A 81 1.51 15.54 12.94
N ALA A 82 2.15 15.03 11.88
CA ALA A 82 3.60 14.91 11.84
C ALA A 82 4.28 16.29 11.90
N LYS A 83 3.78 17.26 11.16
CA LYS A 83 4.30 18.63 11.21
C LYS A 83 4.25 19.23 12.63
N ALA A 84 3.22 18.92 13.39
CA ALA A 84 3.03 19.44 14.73
C ALA A 84 3.77 18.65 15.83
N ASN A 85 4.00 17.35 15.63
CA ASN A 85 4.41 16.45 16.70
C ASN A 85 5.68 15.63 16.40
N PHE A 86 6.18 15.60 15.15
CA PHE A 86 7.37 14.83 14.76
C PHE A 86 8.42 15.77 14.15
N PRO A 87 9.11 16.59 14.96
CA PRO A 87 9.96 17.69 14.47
C PRO A 87 11.16 17.24 13.63
N LYS A 88 11.59 15.98 13.81
CA LYS A 88 12.72 15.36 13.09
C LYS A 88 12.30 14.40 11.97
N VAL A 89 11.01 14.28 11.68
CA VAL A 89 10.52 13.34 10.67
C VAL A 89 9.98 14.10 9.46
N VAL A 90 10.39 13.68 8.27
CA VAL A 90 9.87 14.21 7.02
C VAL A 90 8.85 13.22 6.44
N VAL A 91 7.62 13.70 6.24
CA VAL A 91 6.58 12.92 5.55
C VAL A 91 6.74 13.11 4.05
N THR A 92 6.95 12.01 3.31
CA THR A 92 7.01 12.08 1.85
C THR A 92 5.63 12.42 1.27
N PRO A 93 5.54 13.28 0.24
CA PRO A 93 4.29 13.56 -0.45
C PRO A 93 3.64 12.26 -0.94
N LEU A 94 2.36 12.06 -0.61
CA LEU A 94 1.60 10.90 -1.05
C LEU A 94 0.68 11.31 -2.21
N GLU A 95 1.08 10.97 -3.43
CA GLU A 95 0.33 11.25 -4.66
C GLU A 95 -0.56 10.09 -5.08
N ALA A 96 -0.25 8.87 -4.64
CA ALA A 96 -0.98 7.66 -4.98
C ALA A 96 -0.92 6.62 -3.86
N THR A 97 -1.85 5.68 -3.88
CA THR A 97 -1.97 4.59 -2.90
C THR A 97 -2.43 5.05 -1.50
N TYR A 98 -2.23 4.21 -0.52
CA TYR A 98 -2.54 4.45 0.90
C TYR A 98 -1.34 4.11 1.80
N LEU A 99 -0.12 4.18 1.22
CA LEU A 99 1.12 3.83 1.89
C LEU A 99 2.03 5.06 1.94
N ILE A 100 2.12 5.70 3.10
CA ILE A 100 2.91 6.90 3.30
C ILE A 100 4.28 6.57 3.88
N TRP A 101 5.32 7.20 3.37
CA TRP A 101 6.68 7.04 3.87
C TRP A 101 7.04 8.15 4.85
N LEU A 102 7.69 7.78 5.93
CA LEU A 102 8.22 8.68 6.95
C LEU A 102 9.74 8.55 6.96
N ASP A 103 10.43 9.62 6.65
CA ASP A 103 11.88 9.72 6.76
C ASP A 103 12.25 10.05 8.20
N CYS A 104 12.81 9.08 8.89
CA CYS A 104 13.20 9.16 10.30
C CYS A 104 14.71 9.31 10.48
N ARG A 105 15.49 9.55 9.42
CA ARG A 105 16.96 9.59 9.47
C ARG A 105 17.48 10.66 10.43
N ALA A 106 16.79 11.78 10.56
CA ALA A 106 17.19 12.85 11.48
C ALA A 106 17.00 12.49 12.98
N LEU A 107 16.38 11.34 13.29
CA LEU A 107 16.35 10.80 14.66
C LEU A 107 17.71 10.18 15.06
N GLU A 108 18.60 9.91 14.09
CA GLU A 108 19.92 9.30 14.32
C GLU A 108 19.86 7.97 15.07
N LEU A 109 18.76 7.21 14.86
CA LEU A 109 18.57 5.87 15.42
C LEU A 109 18.98 4.81 14.40
N GLU A 110 19.63 3.75 14.89
CA GLU A 110 19.80 2.54 14.08
C GLU A 110 18.42 1.95 13.73
N GLN A 111 18.29 1.37 12.53
CA GLN A 111 17.02 0.88 12.03
C GLN A 111 16.36 -0.14 12.97
N GLU A 112 17.15 -1.05 13.53
CA GLU A 112 16.65 -2.06 14.47
C GLU A 112 16.06 -1.40 15.73
N GLU A 113 16.73 -0.40 16.26
CA GLU A 113 16.29 0.34 17.44
C GLU A 113 15.02 1.16 17.15
N LEU A 114 14.94 1.80 15.99
CA LEU A 114 13.73 2.51 15.54
C LEU A 114 12.53 1.55 15.49
N MET A 115 12.70 0.40 14.85
CA MET A 115 11.64 -0.59 14.72
C MET A 115 11.24 -1.20 16.06
N ARG A 116 12.21 -1.45 16.95
CA ARG A 116 11.96 -1.93 18.31
C ARG A 116 11.08 -0.96 19.10
N ARG A 117 11.42 0.33 19.12
CA ARG A 117 10.65 1.38 19.81
C ARG A 117 9.23 1.51 19.27
N ILE A 118 9.08 1.46 17.94
CA ILE A 118 7.76 1.52 17.29
C ILE A 118 6.90 0.31 17.67
N PHE A 119 7.50 -0.88 17.72
CA PHE A 119 6.82 -2.10 18.15
C PHE A 119 6.38 -2.02 19.63
N GLU A 120 7.25 -1.52 20.52
CA GLU A 120 6.94 -1.30 21.94
C GLU A 120 5.86 -0.24 22.15
N ALA A 121 5.74 0.72 21.23
CA ALA A 121 4.64 1.67 21.19
C ALA A 121 3.33 1.07 20.61
N HIS A 122 3.29 -0.23 20.38
CA HIS A 122 2.12 -0.97 19.86
C HIS A 122 1.65 -0.50 18.47
N VAL A 123 2.54 0.00 17.63
CA VAL A 123 2.24 0.35 16.24
C VAL A 123 2.94 -0.60 15.29
N LYS A 124 2.20 -1.08 14.28
CA LYS A 124 2.76 -1.92 13.22
C LYS A 124 2.96 -1.09 11.97
N VAL A 125 4.21 -0.95 11.56
CA VAL A 125 4.62 -0.31 10.29
C VAL A 125 5.45 -1.29 9.44
N ASN A 126 5.73 -0.94 8.20
CA ASN A 126 6.74 -1.67 7.44
C ASN A 126 8.10 -1.02 7.68
N ASP A 127 9.10 -1.88 7.90
CA ASP A 127 10.51 -1.51 7.92
C ASP A 127 10.97 -1.10 6.52
N GLY A 128 11.64 0.04 6.40
CA GLY A 128 12.18 0.51 5.12
C GLY A 128 13.23 -0.44 4.53
N LEU A 129 14.05 -1.08 5.35
CA LEU A 129 15.06 -2.04 4.90
C LEU A 129 14.45 -3.25 4.17
N PHE A 130 13.20 -3.59 4.43
CA PHE A 130 12.49 -4.63 3.66
C PHE A 130 12.46 -4.34 2.15
N PHE A 131 12.58 -3.06 1.77
CA PHE A 131 12.57 -2.60 0.37
C PHE A 131 13.97 -2.36 -0.20
N GLY A 132 15.00 -2.66 0.55
CA GLY A 132 16.40 -2.49 0.17
C GLY A 132 17.14 -1.47 1.04
N GLU A 133 18.45 -1.39 0.86
CA GLU A 133 19.34 -0.56 1.69
C GLU A 133 19.00 0.93 1.63
N SER A 134 18.47 1.42 0.53
CA SER A 134 17.99 2.81 0.38
C SER A 134 16.81 3.15 1.30
N GLY A 135 16.14 2.14 1.87
CA GLY A 135 15.07 2.30 2.85
C GLY A 135 15.55 2.46 4.29
N ARG A 136 16.86 2.45 4.55
CA ARG A 136 17.42 2.65 5.90
C ARG A 136 17.02 4.02 6.45
N GLY A 137 16.53 4.05 7.69
CA GLY A 137 16.03 5.23 8.35
C GLY A 137 14.60 5.62 7.95
N PHE A 138 13.95 4.81 7.11
CA PHE A 138 12.55 5.02 6.73
C PHE A 138 11.62 3.98 7.35
N ILE A 139 10.38 4.40 7.57
CA ILE A 139 9.26 3.50 7.85
C ILE A 139 8.12 3.79 6.88
N ARG A 140 7.28 2.79 6.62
CA ARG A 140 6.11 2.94 5.76
C ARG A 140 4.83 2.65 6.53
N LEU A 141 3.98 3.66 6.67
CA LEU A 141 2.72 3.61 7.37
C LEU A 141 1.56 3.36 6.39
N ASN A 142 0.65 2.46 6.75
CA ASN A 142 -0.59 2.24 6.02
C ASN A 142 -1.69 3.14 6.60
N ILE A 143 -2.26 4.04 5.78
CA ILE A 143 -3.33 4.95 6.15
C ILE A 143 -4.72 4.48 5.67
N GLY A 144 -4.80 3.31 5.04
CA GLY A 144 -6.04 2.67 4.60
C GLY A 144 -6.74 1.95 5.75
N CYS A 145 -7.02 2.65 6.83
CA CYS A 145 -7.66 2.14 8.04
C CYS A 145 -8.69 3.14 8.57
N PRO A 146 -9.57 2.75 9.52
CA PRO A 146 -10.48 3.68 10.19
C PRO A 146 -9.76 4.85 10.84
N ARG A 147 -10.35 6.05 10.76
CA ARG A 147 -9.78 7.30 11.29
C ARG A 147 -9.34 7.17 12.75
N ALA A 148 -10.18 6.63 13.61
CA ALA A 148 -9.87 6.47 15.03
C ALA A 148 -8.63 5.58 15.28
N GLN A 149 -8.44 4.55 14.45
CA GLN A 149 -7.25 3.70 14.51
C GLN A 149 -6.00 4.46 14.07
N LEU A 150 -6.10 5.29 13.03
CA LEU A 150 -4.99 6.11 12.57
C LEU A 150 -4.60 7.16 13.62
N GLU A 151 -5.56 7.83 14.22
CA GLU A 151 -5.34 8.82 15.31
C GLU A 151 -4.65 8.17 16.52
N ALA A 152 -5.11 7.00 16.95
CA ALA A 152 -4.48 6.25 18.03
C ALA A 152 -3.03 5.86 17.68
N ALA A 153 -2.80 5.36 16.45
CA ALA A 153 -1.45 5.01 15.99
C ALA A 153 -0.52 6.23 15.96
N LEU A 154 -0.99 7.38 15.51
CA LEU A 154 -0.21 8.63 15.51
C LEU A 154 0.12 9.10 16.92
N ALA A 155 -0.82 8.98 17.87
CA ALA A 155 -0.59 9.31 19.27
C ALA A 155 0.49 8.40 19.90
N HIS A 156 0.48 7.11 19.59
CA HIS A 156 1.51 6.17 20.03
C HIS A 156 2.85 6.47 19.37
N LEU A 157 2.89 6.74 18.06
CA LEU A 157 4.13 7.10 17.35
C LEU A 157 4.77 8.37 17.92
N LYS A 158 3.99 9.29 18.50
CA LYS A 158 4.54 10.50 19.14
C LYS A 158 5.52 10.19 20.27
N THR A 159 5.36 9.08 20.98
CA THR A 159 6.28 8.67 22.05
C THR A 159 7.66 8.26 21.55
N VAL A 160 7.77 7.97 20.24
CA VAL A 160 8.99 7.50 19.57
C VAL A 160 9.58 8.57 18.65
N LEU A 161 8.73 9.29 17.92
CA LEU A 161 9.09 10.20 16.84
C LEU A 161 9.01 11.69 17.23
N GLY A 162 8.44 11.97 18.40
CA GLY A 162 8.25 13.31 18.93
C GLY A 162 9.46 13.96 19.60
#